data_0e55490ba53fdc7bff2e6112f23fe1af
#
_entry.id   0e55490ba53fdc7bff2e6112f23fe1af
#
_cell.length_a   1.000
_cell.length_b   1.000
_cell.length_c   1.000
_cell.angle_alpha   90.00
_cell.angle_beta   90.00
_cell.angle_gamma   90.00
#
_symmetry.space_group_name_H-M   'P 1'
#
loop_
_entity.id
_entity.type
_entity.pdbx_description
1 polymer ?
#
loop_
_entity_poly.entity_id
_entity_poly.type
_entity_poly.pdbx_seq_one_letter_code
_entity_poly.pdbx_strand_id
1 'polypeptide(L)'
;MPFLEAGGAERFGLTTEEVALAVASHSGEPAHVATAESILEKGGFSAADLRCGATPPSDEASAAAVVRDGRPFSPLHNNCSGKHAAMLLACRLLGFDPATYDDPAHPLQRLILARVAFYAGHPASKIEIGVDGCSLPVFRLPISRLAAAYARLVAPGMLDDESPAAAKARRRAVAAMIAAPFHVSGTGQFTTRFLEAGAGRWIGKEGAEGVYAIGVAAPRLLGIAFKIDDGAARPRFPVAIDILSRLGIWEGGVPESLSGDVRPAILNARGLRVGEVVAAVPVEARADAAKGPPGDPVAGRA
;
A
#
# COMPACT_ATOMS: atom_id res chain seq x y z
N MET A 1 -9.96 -2.44 4.79
CA MET A 1 -11.21 -1.61 4.88
C MET A 1 -12.32 -2.36 5.61
N PRO A 2 -12.84 -3.54 5.19
CA PRO A 2 -14.01 -4.17 5.86
C PRO A 2 -13.88 -4.32 7.38
N PHE A 3 -12.69 -4.68 7.87
CA PHE A 3 -12.38 -4.75 9.30
C PHE A 3 -12.61 -3.43 10.06
N LEU A 4 -12.09 -2.32 9.50
CA LEU A 4 -12.25 -1.00 10.11
C LEU A 4 -13.70 -0.49 10.05
N GLU A 5 -14.40 -0.78 8.94
CA GLU A 5 -15.82 -0.43 8.77
C GLU A 5 -16.73 -1.14 9.77
N ALA A 6 -16.40 -2.38 10.11
CA ALA A 6 -17.10 -3.15 11.12
C ALA A 6 -16.73 -2.73 12.57
N GLY A 7 -15.93 -1.67 12.76
CA GLY A 7 -15.51 -1.21 14.09
C GLY A 7 -14.42 -2.08 14.71
N GLY A 8 -13.69 -2.85 13.91
CA GLY A 8 -12.73 -3.82 14.41
C GLY A 8 -11.58 -3.19 15.18
N ALA A 9 -11.12 -2.01 14.77
CA ALA A 9 -10.03 -1.35 15.48
C ALA A 9 -10.44 -0.93 16.90
N GLU A 10 -11.66 -0.47 17.10
CA GLU A 10 -12.21 -0.16 18.42
C GLU A 10 -12.48 -1.44 19.22
N ARG A 11 -13.06 -2.44 18.58
CA ARG A 11 -13.44 -3.72 19.22
C ARG A 11 -12.23 -4.46 19.80
N PHE A 12 -11.09 -4.41 19.12
CA PHE A 12 -9.86 -5.07 19.55
C PHE A 12 -8.85 -4.09 20.19
N GLY A 13 -9.18 -2.81 20.32
CA GLY A 13 -8.30 -1.82 20.93
C GLY A 13 -7.00 -1.62 20.13
N LEU A 14 -7.09 -1.56 18.79
CA LEU A 14 -5.90 -1.36 17.97
C LEU A 14 -5.36 0.06 18.09
N THR A 15 -4.05 0.17 18.26
CA THR A 15 -3.32 1.44 18.25
C THR A 15 -3.20 2.01 16.84
N THR A 16 -2.67 3.21 16.72
CA THR A 16 -2.39 3.85 15.43
C THR A 16 -1.34 3.08 14.64
N GLU A 17 -0.30 2.61 15.32
CA GLU A 17 0.80 1.82 14.74
C GLU A 17 0.30 0.48 14.19
N GLU A 18 -0.58 -0.19 14.93
CA GLU A 18 -1.19 -1.45 14.50
C GLU A 18 -2.10 -1.27 13.29
N VAL A 19 -2.87 -0.18 13.23
CA VAL A 19 -3.67 0.16 12.04
C VAL A 19 -2.76 0.49 10.86
N ALA A 20 -1.66 1.22 11.07
CA ALA A 20 -0.67 1.52 10.04
C ALA A 20 -0.04 0.23 9.49
N LEU A 21 0.35 -0.69 10.38
CA LEU A 21 0.90 -1.99 9.98
C LEU A 21 -0.10 -2.85 9.20
N ALA A 22 -1.39 -2.78 9.54
CA ALA A 22 -2.45 -3.50 8.83
C ALA A 22 -2.66 -3.05 7.37
N VAL A 23 -2.18 -1.85 6.99
CA VAL A 23 -2.23 -1.31 5.63
C VAL A 23 -0.84 -1.21 4.99
N ALA A 24 0.18 -1.81 5.62
CA ALA A 24 1.59 -1.71 5.26
C ALA A 24 2.08 -2.75 4.22
N SER A 25 3.33 -2.51 3.80
CA SER A 25 4.28 -3.52 3.35
C SER A 25 5.59 -3.20 4.05
N HIS A 26 5.71 -3.65 5.29
CA HIS A 26 6.79 -3.27 6.19
C HIS A 26 8.10 -4.03 5.92
N SER A 27 9.21 -3.52 6.44
CA SER A 27 10.55 -4.10 6.21
C SER A 27 10.89 -5.32 7.09
N GLY A 28 10.02 -5.71 8.01
CA GLY A 28 10.22 -6.88 8.89
C GLY A 28 11.19 -6.61 10.05
N GLU A 29 11.40 -5.36 10.42
CA GLU A 29 12.20 -4.97 11.59
C GLU A 29 11.57 -5.44 12.90
N PRO A 30 12.34 -5.56 14.02
CA PRO A 30 11.83 -6.06 15.29
C PRO A 30 10.54 -5.37 15.78
N ALA A 31 10.43 -4.06 15.58
CA ALA A 31 9.21 -3.33 15.97
C ALA A 31 7.99 -3.72 15.12
N HIS A 32 8.18 -4.02 13.84
CA HIS A 32 7.10 -4.52 12.98
C HIS A 32 6.64 -5.91 13.42
N VAL A 33 7.59 -6.80 13.75
CA VAL A 33 7.31 -8.15 14.28
C VAL A 33 6.50 -8.05 15.55
N ALA A 34 6.96 -7.25 16.53
CA ALA A 34 6.26 -7.05 17.80
C ALA A 34 4.85 -6.48 17.60
N THR A 35 4.68 -5.53 16.67
CA THR A 35 3.37 -4.95 16.36
C THR A 35 2.44 -5.97 15.71
N ALA A 36 2.95 -6.83 14.80
CA ALA A 36 2.16 -7.90 14.20
C ALA A 36 1.73 -8.96 15.24
N GLU A 37 2.62 -9.33 16.17
CA GLU A 37 2.32 -10.22 17.30
C GLU A 37 1.22 -9.61 18.20
N SER A 38 1.33 -8.34 18.54
CA SER A 38 0.32 -7.64 19.34
C SER A 38 -1.06 -7.66 18.68
N ILE A 39 -1.15 -7.45 17.35
CA ILE A 39 -2.41 -7.57 16.62
C ILE A 39 -2.99 -8.99 16.74
N LEU A 40 -2.16 -10.02 16.54
CA LEU A 40 -2.58 -11.43 16.64
C LEU A 40 -3.09 -11.77 18.04
N GLU A 41 -2.34 -11.42 19.09
CA GLU A 41 -2.69 -11.66 20.49
C GLU A 41 -4.06 -11.06 20.85
N LYS A 42 -4.36 -9.83 20.42
CA LYS A 42 -5.66 -9.19 20.62
C LYS A 42 -6.81 -9.97 20.00
N GLY A 43 -6.55 -10.73 18.94
CA GLY A 43 -7.50 -11.62 18.30
C GLY A 43 -7.48 -13.05 18.87
N GLY A 44 -6.56 -13.41 19.76
CA GLY A 44 -6.35 -14.77 20.23
C GLY A 44 -5.81 -15.67 19.12
N PHE A 45 -4.95 -15.13 18.26
CA PHE A 45 -4.22 -15.82 17.21
C PHE A 45 -2.72 -15.82 17.51
N SER A 46 -1.98 -16.58 16.72
CA SER A 46 -0.53 -16.69 16.79
C SER A 46 0.10 -16.58 15.40
N ALA A 47 1.43 -16.55 15.35
CA ALA A 47 2.16 -16.58 14.07
C ALA A 47 1.85 -17.81 13.21
N ALA A 48 1.44 -18.93 13.82
CA ALA A 48 1.07 -20.15 13.12
C ALA A 48 -0.22 -20.02 12.29
N ASP A 49 -1.07 -19.05 12.62
CA ASP A 49 -2.32 -18.78 11.89
C ASP A 49 -2.10 -17.93 10.63
N LEU A 50 -0.91 -17.32 10.50
CA LEU A 50 -0.57 -16.48 9.35
C LEU A 50 -0.30 -17.35 8.11
N ARG A 51 -0.96 -17.04 6.99
CA ARG A 51 -0.83 -17.77 5.73
C ARG A 51 0.04 -17.03 4.68
N CYS A 52 0.75 -15.96 5.10
CA CYS A 52 1.63 -15.22 4.20
C CYS A 52 2.96 -15.91 3.87
N GLY A 53 3.28 -17.00 4.55
CA GLY A 53 4.57 -17.68 4.42
C GLY A 53 5.71 -16.94 5.14
N ALA A 54 6.76 -17.69 5.45
CA ALA A 54 7.97 -17.16 6.07
C ALA A 54 8.90 -16.58 4.99
N THR A 55 9.37 -15.34 5.18
CA THR A 55 10.35 -14.68 4.32
C THR A 55 11.40 -13.98 5.17
N PRO A 56 12.62 -13.74 4.65
CA PRO A 56 13.54 -12.83 5.32
C PRO A 56 12.92 -11.43 5.46
N PRO A 57 13.25 -10.69 6.53
CA PRO A 57 13.04 -9.24 6.53
C PRO A 57 13.64 -8.59 5.29
N SER A 58 13.00 -7.58 4.73
CA SER A 58 13.62 -6.77 3.67
C SER A 58 14.63 -5.77 4.22
N ASP A 59 14.61 -5.50 5.52
CA ASP A 59 15.70 -4.81 6.22
C ASP A 59 16.89 -5.77 6.40
N GLU A 60 18.01 -5.44 5.74
CA GLU A 60 19.19 -6.29 5.71
C GLU A 60 19.79 -6.52 7.10
N ALA A 61 19.80 -5.51 7.96
CA ALA A 61 20.34 -5.61 9.32
C ALA A 61 19.51 -6.58 10.17
N SER A 62 18.19 -6.51 10.07
CA SER A 62 17.25 -7.42 10.74
C SER A 62 17.38 -8.85 10.20
N ALA A 63 17.47 -9.03 8.88
CA ALA A 63 17.68 -10.35 8.28
C ALA A 63 19.01 -10.97 8.76
N ALA A 64 20.11 -10.22 8.75
CA ALA A 64 21.40 -10.65 9.24
C ALA A 64 21.37 -11.02 10.73
N ALA A 65 20.61 -10.28 11.54
CA ALA A 65 20.45 -10.56 12.97
C ALA A 65 19.75 -11.92 13.19
N VAL A 66 18.64 -12.18 12.48
CA VAL A 66 17.93 -13.46 12.57
C VAL A 66 18.83 -14.63 12.22
N VAL A 67 19.62 -14.51 11.13
CA VAL A 67 20.58 -15.55 10.71
C VAL A 67 21.70 -15.74 11.74
N ARG A 68 22.29 -14.66 12.24
CA ARG A 68 23.34 -14.70 13.26
C ARG A 68 22.90 -15.39 14.54
N ASP A 69 21.64 -15.17 14.94
CA ASP A 69 21.03 -15.77 16.12
C ASP A 69 20.64 -17.24 15.89
N GLY A 70 20.87 -17.81 14.71
CA GLY A 70 20.50 -19.20 14.37
C GLY A 70 19.00 -19.44 14.35
N ARG A 71 18.17 -18.39 14.24
CA ARG A 71 16.71 -18.50 14.24
C ARG A 71 16.17 -18.70 12.82
N PRO A 72 15.08 -19.47 12.65
CA PRO A 72 14.39 -19.52 11.36
C PRO A 72 13.64 -18.22 11.07
N PHE A 73 13.47 -17.90 9.80
CA PHE A 73 12.50 -16.89 9.40
C PHE A 73 11.09 -17.39 9.71
N SER A 74 10.23 -16.48 10.11
CA SER A 74 8.82 -16.74 10.46
C SER A 74 7.87 -15.93 9.59
N PRO A 75 6.56 -16.26 9.54
CA PRO A 75 5.57 -15.45 8.85
C PRO A 75 5.47 -14.01 9.37
N LEU A 76 5.89 -13.74 10.61
CA LEU A 76 5.92 -12.38 11.18
C LEU A 76 6.91 -11.45 10.47
N HIS A 77 8.00 -12.00 9.90
CA HIS A 77 8.98 -11.22 9.12
C HIS A 77 8.46 -10.84 7.73
N ASN A 78 7.42 -11.54 7.23
CA ASN A 78 6.82 -11.24 5.94
C ASN A 78 6.24 -9.81 5.96
N ASN A 79 6.55 -9.02 4.93
CA ASN A 79 6.10 -7.65 4.79
C ASN A 79 4.58 -7.45 4.82
N CYS A 80 3.82 -8.52 4.69
CA CYS A 80 2.35 -8.53 4.73
C CYS A 80 1.78 -9.05 6.06
N SER A 81 2.60 -9.40 7.06
CA SER A 81 2.13 -10.03 8.29
C SER A 81 1.05 -9.23 9.02
N GLY A 82 1.21 -7.89 9.09
CA GLY A 82 0.20 -7.01 9.70
C GLY A 82 -1.14 -7.01 8.97
N LYS A 83 -1.12 -7.06 7.63
CA LYS A 83 -2.33 -7.19 6.80
C LYS A 83 -3.04 -8.53 7.06
N HIS A 84 -2.29 -9.62 7.13
CA HIS A 84 -2.81 -10.95 7.45
C HIS A 84 -3.38 -11.01 8.87
N ALA A 85 -2.68 -10.47 9.85
CA ALA A 85 -3.16 -10.37 11.24
C ALA A 85 -4.50 -9.63 11.32
N ALA A 86 -4.63 -8.48 10.64
CA ALA A 86 -5.89 -7.76 10.57
C ALA A 86 -7.02 -8.54 9.87
N MET A 87 -6.71 -9.38 8.89
CA MET A 87 -7.69 -10.26 8.23
C MET A 87 -8.17 -11.38 9.17
N LEU A 88 -7.29 -11.95 9.99
CA LEU A 88 -7.67 -12.91 11.03
C LEU A 88 -8.61 -12.26 12.06
N LEU A 89 -8.32 -11.04 12.50
CA LEU A 89 -9.23 -10.28 13.37
C LEU A 89 -10.56 -9.99 12.70
N ALA A 90 -10.54 -9.68 11.39
CA ALA A 90 -11.76 -9.48 10.62
C ALA A 90 -12.61 -10.76 10.57
N CYS A 91 -12.01 -11.93 10.37
CA CYS A 91 -12.71 -13.21 10.40
C CYS A 91 -13.38 -13.44 11.77
N ARG A 92 -12.64 -13.24 12.87
CA ARG A 92 -13.20 -13.37 14.23
C ARG A 92 -14.34 -12.39 14.48
N LEU A 93 -14.20 -11.15 14.05
CA LEU A 93 -15.22 -10.11 14.22
C LEU A 93 -16.52 -10.42 13.47
N LEU A 94 -16.38 -10.92 12.24
CA LEU A 94 -17.50 -11.16 11.32
C LEU A 94 -18.04 -12.58 11.36
N GLY A 95 -17.48 -13.46 12.20
CA GLY A 95 -17.91 -14.86 12.31
C GLY A 95 -17.53 -15.72 11.09
N PHE A 96 -16.44 -15.37 10.39
CA PHE A 96 -15.94 -16.15 9.26
C PHE A 96 -14.86 -17.16 9.70
N ASP A 97 -14.68 -18.22 8.92
CA ASP A 97 -13.63 -19.23 9.17
C ASP A 97 -12.24 -18.61 8.94
N PRO A 98 -11.37 -18.51 9.96
CA PRO A 98 -10.04 -17.98 9.77
C PRO A 98 -9.07 -18.93 9.04
N ALA A 99 -9.42 -20.21 8.85
CA ALA A 99 -8.52 -21.18 8.25
C ALA A 99 -8.32 -20.99 6.74
N THR A 100 -9.25 -20.30 6.07
CA THR A 100 -9.26 -20.14 4.61
C THR A 100 -9.40 -18.68 4.17
N TYR A 101 -9.00 -17.74 5.03
CA TYR A 101 -9.18 -16.30 4.76
C TYR A 101 -8.44 -15.78 3.53
N ASP A 102 -7.47 -16.52 3.03
CA ASP A 102 -6.68 -16.24 1.83
C ASP A 102 -7.33 -16.77 0.52
N ASP A 103 -8.37 -17.60 0.61
CA ASP A 103 -9.09 -18.11 -0.57
C ASP A 103 -9.86 -16.95 -1.25
N PRO A 104 -9.73 -16.75 -2.58
CA PRO A 104 -10.51 -15.76 -3.32
C PRO A 104 -12.03 -15.89 -3.15
N ALA A 105 -12.55 -17.09 -2.90
CA ALA A 105 -13.97 -17.36 -2.66
C ALA A 105 -14.43 -17.05 -1.22
N HIS A 106 -13.48 -16.81 -0.31
CA HIS A 106 -13.80 -16.53 1.10
C HIS A 106 -14.65 -15.27 1.26
N PRO A 107 -15.64 -15.23 2.18
CA PRO A 107 -16.51 -14.06 2.37
C PRO A 107 -15.76 -12.76 2.63
N LEU A 108 -14.66 -12.79 3.39
CA LEU A 108 -13.82 -11.62 3.63
C LEU A 108 -13.19 -11.09 2.34
N GLN A 109 -12.68 -11.98 1.46
CA GLN A 109 -12.07 -11.54 0.21
C GLN A 109 -13.09 -10.94 -0.75
N ARG A 110 -14.34 -11.42 -0.74
CA ARG A 110 -15.43 -10.79 -1.49
C ARG A 110 -15.76 -9.39 -0.98
N LEU A 111 -15.74 -9.17 0.34
CA LEU A 111 -15.91 -7.84 0.92
C LEU A 111 -14.74 -6.92 0.54
N ILE A 112 -13.50 -7.42 0.54
CA ILE A 112 -12.32 -6.66 0.11
C ILE A 112 -12.45 -6.28 -1.36
N LEU A 113 -12.78 -7.23 -2.25
CA LEU A 113 -13.00 -6.96 -3.67
C LEU A 113 -14.06 -5.88 -3.89
N ALA A 114 -15.18 -5.94 -3.16
CA ALA A 114 -16.23 -4.93 -3.24
C ALA A 114 -15.71 -3.52 -2.87
N ARG A 115 -14.83 -3.41 -1.86
CA ARG A 115 -14.21 -2.14 -1.49
C ARG A 115 -13.18 -1.66 -2.50
N VAL A 116 -12.39 -2.56 -3.07
CA VAL A 116 -11.48 -2.24 -4.18
C VAL A 116 -12.27 -1.70 -5.36
N ALA A 117 -13.34 -2.37 -5.76
CA ALA A 117 -14.23 -1.96 -6.84
C ALA A 117 -14.84 -0.56 -6.58
N PHE A 118 -15.32 -0.32 -5.36
CA PHE A 118 -15.90 0.96 -4.94
C PHE A 118 -14.88 2.10 -5.06
N TYR A 119 -13.71 1.98 -4.41
CA TYR A 119 -12.70 3.05 -4.44
C TYR A 119 -12.08 3.23 -5.83
N ALA A 120 -11.93 2.17 -6.61
CA ALA A 120 -11.47 2.26 -7.99
C ALA A 120 -12.53 2.84 -8.96
N GLY A 121 -13.79 2.89 -8.54
CA GLY A 121 -14.90 3.23 -9.44
C GLY A 121 -14.95 2.28 -10.65
N HIS A 122 -14.75 0.97 -10.40
CA HIS A 122 -14.65 -0.04 -11.45
C HIS A 122 -15.49 -1.27 -11.06
N PRO A 123 -16.29 -1.82 -11.97
CA PRO A 123 -17.15 -2.96 -11.63
C PRO A 123 -16.34 -4.15 -11.12
N ALA A 124 -16.76 -4.76 -10.01
CA ALA A 124 -16.09 -5.93 -9.44
C ALA A 124 -15.99 -7.10 -10.44
N SER A 125 -16.97 -7.25 -11.33
CA SER A 125 -17.01 -8.30 -12.36
C SER A 125 -15.93 -8.12 -13.46
N LYS A 126 -15.31 -6.93 -13.55
CA LYS A 126 -14.24 -6.64 -14.50
C LYS A 126 -12.85 -6.66 -13.83
N ILE A 127 -12.78 -6.97 -12.55
CA ILE A 127 -11.53 -7.10 -11.81
C ILE A 127 -11.08 -8.55 -11.87
N GLU A 128 -9.99 -8.80 -12.57
CA GLU A 128 -9.37 -10.12 -12.57
C GLU A 128 -8.61 -10.34 -11.26
N ILE A 129 -8.63 -11.56 -10.77
CA ILE A 129 -8.00 -11.95 -9.51
C ILE A 129 -6.83 -12.87 -9.83
N GLY A 130 -5.66 -12.51 -9.32
CA GLY A 130 -4.47 -13.36 -9.24
C GLY A 130 -4.16 -13.72 -7.80
N VAL A 131 -3.04 -14.43 -7.58
CA VAL A 131 -2.51 -14.74 -6.25
C VAL A 131 -1.19 -13.99 -6.07
N ASP A 132 -1.10 -13.24 -4.97
CA ASP A 132 0.11 -12.49 -4.60
C ASP A 132 1.18 -13.41 -3.98
N GLY A 133 2.42 -12.92 -3.88
CA GLY A 133 3.52 -13.62 -3.21
C GLY A 133 3.25 -13.94 -1.73
N CYS A 134 2.33 -13.22 -1.09
CA CYS A 134 1.85 -13.52 0.26
C CYS A 134 0.60 -14.42 0.32
N SER A 135 0.25 -15.09 -0.77
CA SER A 135 -0.90 -16.00 -0.93
C SER A 135 -2.28 -15.32 -0.99
N LEU A 136 -2.38 -14.01 -0.76
CA LEU A 136 -3.67 -13.31 -0.85
C LEU A 136 -4.10 -13.04 -2.29
N PRO A 137 -5.41 -12.88 -2.54
CA PRO A 137 -5.89 -12.35 -3.80
C PRO A 137 -5.29 -10.98 -4.13
N VAL A 138 -4.80 -10.82 -5.35
CA VAL A 138 -4.34 -9.56 -5.94
C VAL A 138 -5.23 -9.18 -7.11
N PHE A 139 -5.46 -7.89 -7.29
CA PHE A 139 -6.50 -7.36 -8.18
C PHE A 139 -5.87 -6.67 -9.39
N ARG A 140 -6.22 -7.13 -10.61
CA ARG A 140 -5.84 -6.49 -11.84
C ARG A 140 -6.82 -5.38 -12.19
N LEU A 141 -6.32 -4.16 -12.25
CA LEU A 141 -7.07 -2.93 -12.53
C LEU A 141 -6.36 -2.11 -13.62
N PRO A 142 -7.09 -1.34 -14.43
CA PRO A 142 -6.48 -0.26 -15.19
C PRO A 142 -5.75 0.70 -14.25
N ILE A 143 -4.54 1.12 -14.61
CA ILE A 143 -3.70 1.98 -13.75
C ILE A 143 -4.40 3.29 -13.38
N SER A 144 -5.22 3.84 -14.28
CA SER A 144 -6.05 5.02 -14.02
C SER A 144 -7.08 4.79 -12.90
N ARG A 145 -7.56 3.55 -12.73
CA ARG A 145 -8.50 3.20 -11.66
C ARG A 145 -7.80 3.06 -10.31
N LEU A 146 -6.56 2.62 -10.30
CA LEU A 146 -5.73 2.66 -9.10
C LEU A 146 -5.46 4.11 -8.68
N ALA A 147 -5.13 5.00 -9.63
CA ALA A 147 -4.99 6.43 -9.36
C ALA A 147 -6.29 7.03 -8.78
N ALA A 148 -7.44 6.74 -9.39
CA ALA A 148 -8.74 7.20 -8.89
C ALA A 148 -9.03 6.70 -7.46
N ALA A 149 -8.67 5.46 -7.14
CA ALA A 149 -8.82 4.91 -5.79
C ALA A 149 -8.00 5.71 -4.77
N TYR A 150 -6.76 6.07 -5.09
CA TYR A 150 -5.91 6.85 -4.19
C TYR A 150 -6.39 8.31 -4.03
N ALA A 151 -6.93 8.94 -5.09
CA ALA A 151 -7.60 10.24 -4.95
C ALA A 151 -8.78 10.15 -3.98
N ARG A 152 -9.61 9.11 -4.11
CA ARG A 152 -10.77 8.89 -3.23
C ARG A 152 -10.37 8.58 -1.79
N LEU A 153 -9.27 7.85 -1.57
CA LEU A 153 -8.77 7.58 -0.20
C LEU A 153 -8.46 8.87 0.56
N VAL A 154 -7.88 9.88 -0.08
CA VAL A 154 -7.49 11.15 0.56
C VAL A 154 -8.53 12.26 0.40
N ALA A 155 -9.68 11.99 -0.21
CA ALA A 155 -10.74 12.98 -0.37
C ALA A 155 -11.23 13.49 1.00
N PRO A 156 -11.38 14.82 1.19
CA PRO A 156 -11.68 15.40 2.52
C PRO A 156 -13.09 15.10 3.00
N GLY A 157 -14.05 14.95 2.08
CA GLY A 157 -15.45 14.69 2.38
C GLY A 157 -15.84 13.21 2.27
N MET A 158 -17.12 12.93 2.43
CA MET A 158 -17.72 11.66 2.03
C MET A 158 -17.76 11.57 0.51
N LEU A 159 -17.55 10.36 0.00
CA LEU A 159 -17.75 10.05 -1.42
C LEU A 159 -19.22 9.74 -1.68
N ASP A 160 -19.64 9.93 -2.94
CA ASP A 160 -20.97 9.48 -3.36
C ASP A 160 -21.11 7.98 -3.07
N ASP A 161 -22.25 7.58 -2.52
CA ASP A 161 -22.57 6.20 -2.10
C ASP A 161 -21.63 5.62 -1.00
N GLU A 162 -20.78 6.43 -0.36
CA GLU A 162 -19.97 6.00 0.79
C GLU A 162 -20.79 6.03 2.08
N SER A 163 -20.85 4.89 2.79
CA SER A 163 -21.49 4.88 4.11
C SER A 163 -20.67 5.67 5.14
N PRO A 164 -21.28 6.23 6.21
CA PRO A 164 -20.55 6.89 7.29
C PRO A 164 -19.48 6.01 7.92
N ALA A 165 -19.73 4.69 8.06
CA ALA A 165 -18.77 3.73 8.58
C ALA A 165 -17.57 3.56 7.64
N ALA A 166 -17.81 3.47 6.32
CA ALA A 166 -16.74 3.39 5.31
C ALA A 166 -15.89 4.67 5.31
N ALA A 167 -16.52 5.84 5.35
CA ALA A 167 -15.82 7.12 5.42
C ALA A 167 -14.96 7.25 6.71
N LYS A 168 -15.48 6.79 7.86
CA LYS A 168 -14.71 6.74 9.11
C LYS A 168 -13.50 5.81 8.98
N ALA A 169 -13.71 4.61 8.43
CA ALA A 169 -12.66 3.61 8.22
C ALA A 169 -11.56 4.11 7.28
N ARG A 170 -11.95 4.74 6.17
CA ARG A 170 -11.04 5.35 5.20
C ARG A 170 -10.17 6.42 5.86
N ARG A 171 -10.78 7.38 6.55
CA ARG A 171 -10.04 8.44 7.26
C ARG A 171 -9.12 7.87 8.32
N ARG A 172 -9.54 6.83 9.07
CA ARG A 172 -8.71 6.18 10.08
C ARG A 172 -7.48 5.50 9.46
N ALA A 173 -7.65 4.78 8.35
CA ALA A 173 -6.54 4.15 7.64
C ALA A 173 -5.52 5.20 7.14
N VAL A 174 -5.99 6.26 6.49
CA VAL A 174 -5.13 7.36 6.01
C VAL A 174 -4.43 8.07 7.17
N ALA A 175 -5.15 8.38 8.24
CA ALA A 175 -4.57 9.02 9.43
C ALA A 175 -3.49 8.16 10.08
N ALA A 176 -3.68 6.84 10.14
CA ALA A 176 -2.68 5.91 10.67
C ALA A 176 -1.41 5.88 9.81
N MET A 177 -1.54 5.86 8.48
CA MET A 177 -0.38 5.94 7.58
C MET A 177 0.43 7.22 7.80
N ILE A 178 -0.26 8.36 7.99
CA ILE A 178 0.36 9.67 8.20
C ILE A 178 1.04 9.74 9.58
N ALA A 179 0.40 9.20 10.61
CA ALA A 179 0.88 9.31 11.99
C ALA A 179 1.99 8.29 12.34
N ALA A 180 2.03 7.15 11.64
CA ALA A 180 3.00 6.09 11.88
C ALA A 180 3.70 5.61 10.58
N PRO A 181 4.43 6.49 9.87
CA PRO A 181 5.07 6.19 8.58
C PRO A 181 6.05 5.02 8.65
N PHE A 182 6.80 4.90 9.74
CA PHE A 182 7.69 3.78 9.99
C PHE A 182 6.97 2.44 9.88
N HIS A 183 5.79 2.31 10.51
CA HIS A 183 5.00 1.07 10.46
C HIS A 183 4.42 0.76 9.08
N VAL A 184 4.37 1.75 8.18
CA VAL A 184 3.92 1.53 6.79
C VAL A 184 5.01 0.90 5.93
N SER A 185 6.30 1.23 6.16
CA SER A 185 7.39 0.79 5.27
C SER A 185 8.66 0.35 6.02
N GLY A 186 9.23 1.19 6.89
CA GLY A 186 10.43 0.86 7.69
C GLY A 186 11.45 1.97 7.75
N THR A 187 12.53 1.71 8.48
CA THR A 187 13.62 2.67 8.70
C THR A 187 14.28 3.06 7.38
N GLY A 188 14.36 4.37 7.12
CA GLY A 188 15.05 4.92 5.94
C GLY A 188 14.41 4.60 4.58
N GLN A 189 13.31 3.85 4.57
CA GLN A 189 12.60 3.53 3.32
C GLN A 189 12.03 4.79 2.68
N PHE A 190 11.98 4.81 1.35
CA PHE A 190 11.45 5.97 0.61
C PHE A 190 10.02 6.31 1.06
N THR A 191 9.14 5.33 1.16
CA THR A 191 7.73 5.57 1.54
C THR A 191 7.62 6.16 2.95
N THR A 192 8.46 5.76 3.91
CA THR A 192 8.52 6.38 5.24
C THR A 192 8.86 7.88 5.12
N ARG A 193 10.00 8.21 4.48
CA ARG A 193 10.44 9.60 4.27
C ARG A 193 9.45 10.43 3.46
N PHE A 194 8.78 9.79 2.49
CA PHE A 194 7.76 10.41 1.66
C PHE A 194 6.52 10.81 2.48
N LEU A 195 6.04 9.93 3.35
CA LEU A 195 4.92 10.21 4.25
C LEU A 195 5.26 11.31 5.26
N GLU A 196 6.45 11.26 5.86
CA GLU A 196 6.95 12.28 6.79
C GLU A 196 7.03 13.66 6.12
N ALA A 197 7.64 13.73 4.93
CA ALA A 197 7.73 14.98 4.16
C ALA A 197 6.37 15.54 3.75
N GLY A 198 5.36 14.68 3.65
CA GLY A 198 3.99 15.05 3.32
C GLY A 198 3.29 15.84 4.40
N ALA A 199 3.61 15.60 5.66
CA ALA A 199 2.94 16.22 6.81
C ALA A 199 1.39 16.19 6.69
N GLY A 200 0.85 15.07 6.19
CA GLY A 200 -0.59 14.86 5.96
C GLY A 200 -1.13 15.37 4.62
N ARG A 201 -0.33 16.01 3.77
CA ARG A 201 -0.78 16.51 2.46
C ARG A 201 -0.93 15.41 1.41
N TRP A 202 -0.25 14.30 1.60
CA TRP A 202 -0.31 13.15 0.71
C TRP A 202 -0.03 11.83 1.43
N ILE A 203 -0.44 10.74 0.79
CA ILE A 203 -0.03 9.38 1.13
C ILE A 203 0.59 8.72 -0.10
N GLY A 204 1.42 7.71 0.11
CA GLY A 204 1.99 6.89 -0.97
C GLY A 204 2.18 5.46 -0.51
N LYS A 205 2.15 4.54 -1.46
CA LYS A 205 2.36 3.12 -1.19
C LYS A 205 2.98 2.43 -2.39
N GLU A 206 4.02 1.68 -2.12
CA GLU A 206 4.60 0.76 -3.07
C GLU A 206 3.76 -0.53 -3.21
N GLY A 207 3.73 -1.05 -4.43
CA GLY A 207 3.31 -2.41 -4.74
C GLY A 207 4.48 -3.23 -5.28
N ALA A 208 4.30 -4.53 -5.40
CA ALA A 208 5.23 -5.39 -6.11
C ALA A 208 5.35 -4.98 -7.59
N GLU A 209 6.37 -5.51 -8.28
CA GLU A 209 6.55 -5.36 -9.73
C GLU A 209 6.59 -3.89 -10.22
N GLY A 210 7.25 -3.01 -9.45
CA GLY A 210 7.44 -1.62 -9.85
C GLY A 210 6.21 -0.71 -9.78
N VAL A 211 5.16 -1.11 -9.08
CA VAL A 211 3.96 -0.28 -8.87
C VAL A 211 4.20 0.74 -7.76
N TYR A 212 3.72 1.95 -7.96
CA TYR A 212 3.58 2.97 -6.92
C TYR A 212 2.28 3.75 -7.10
N ALA A 213 1.60 4.05 -6.01
CA ALA A 213 0.39 4.84 -6.03
C ALA A 213 0.44 5.92 -4.95
N ILE A 214 -0.08 7.13 -5.29
CA ILE A 214 -0.04 8.31 -4.45
C ILE A 214 -1.43 8.95 -4.44
N GLY A 215 -1.88 9.33 -3.26
CA GLY A 215 -3.04 10.20 -3.07
C GLY A 215 -2.56 11.55 -2.53
N VAL A 216 -2.84 12.63 -3.22
CA VAL A 216 -2.53 14.01 -2.82
C VAL A 216 -3.81 14.69 -2.37
N ALA A 217 -3.88 15.15 -1.13
CA ALA A 217 -5.00 15.89 -0.58
C ALA A 217 -4.83 17.41 -0.76
N ALA A 218 -3.60 17.91 -0.72
CA ALA A 218 -3.23 19.31 -0.89
C ALA A 218 -1.90 19.45 -1.66
N PRO A 219 -1.72 20.50 -2.46
CA PRO A 219 -2.55 21.69 -2.65
C PRO A 219 -3.81 21.45 -3.50
N ARG A 220 -3.94 20.30 -4.14
CA ARG A 220 -5.12 19.90 -4.92
C ARG A 220 -5.36 18.39 -4.81
N LEU A 221 -6.61 17.96 -4.91
CA LEU A 221 -6.96 16.55 -4.86
C LEU A 221 -6.50 15.83 -6.13
N LEU A 222 -5.57 14.89 -5.99
CA LEU A 222 -5.03 14.07 -7.08
C LEU A 222 -4.84 12.63 -6.65
N GLY A 223 -5.01 11.72 -7.62
CA GLY A 223 -4.51 10.35 -7.52
C GLY A 223 -3.50 10.10 -8.64
N ILE A 224 -2.39 9.49 -8.28
CA ILE A 224 -1.30 9.16 -9.20
C ILE A 224 -1.03 7.67 -9.05
N ALA A 225 -0.88 6.97 -10.15
CA ALA A 225 -0.42 5.59 -10.15
C ALA A 225 0.41 5.32 -11.39
N PHE A 226 1.46 4.54 -11.23
CA PHE A 226 2.29 4.08 -12.34
C PHE A 226 2.86 2.70 -12.06
N LYS A 227 3.31 2.04 -13.10
CA LYS A 227 4.02 0.77 -13.07
C LYS A 227 5.27 0.87 -13.93
N ILE A 228 6.37 0.31 -13.44
CA ILE A 228 7.58 0.09 -14.23
C ILE A 228 7.39 -1.22 -14.99
N ASP A 229 7.54 -1.21 -16.32
CA ASP A 229 7.14 -2.33 -17.19
C ASP A 229 7.92 -3.61 -16.89
N ASP A 230 9.23 -3.52 -16.65
CA ASP A 230 10.09 -4.65 -16.29
C ASP A 230 9.95 -5.08 -14.80
N GLY A 231 9.12 -4.39 -14.02
CA GLY A 231 8.91 -4.68 -12.60
C GLY A 231 10.02 -4.16 -11.67
N ALA A 232 11.08 -3.52 -12.20
CA ALA A 232 12.21 -3.07 -11.39
C ALA A 232 11.79 -2.04 -10.34
N ALA A 233 12.28 -2.21 -9.12
CA ALA A 233 12.04 -1.24 -8.03
C ALA A 233 12.86 0.06 -8.20
N ARG A 234 14.03 -0.04 -8.80
CA ARG A 234 15.03 1.05 -8.91
C ARG A 234 14.50 2.37 -9.51
N PRO A 235 13.71 2.40 -10.60
CA PRO A 235 13.22 3.66 -11.17
C PRO A 235 12.01 4.23 -10.44
N ARG A 236 11.37 3.49 -9.57
CA ARG A 236 10.08 3.80 -8.95
C ARG A 236 10.07 5.16 -8.24
N PHE A 237 11.08 5.43 -7.43
CA PHE A 237 11.13 6.65 -6.63
C PHE A 237 11.55 7.89 -7.43
N PRO A 238 12.57 7.84 -8.31
CA PRO A 238 12.83 8.93 -9.25
C PRO A 238 11.60 9.31 -10.07
N VAL A 239 10.84 8.33 -10.56
CA VAL A 239 9.61 8.54 -11.34
C VAL A 239 8.53 9.22 -10.48
N ALA A 240 8.33 8.78 -9.22
CA ALA A 240 7.38 9.42 -8.30
C ALA A 240 7.74 10.90 -8.07
N ILE A 241 9.01 11.20 -7.82
CA ILE A 241 9.50 12.56 -7.58
C ILE A 241 9.35 13.42 -8.83
N ASP A 242 9.72 12.92 -10.02
CA ASP A 242 9.62 13.66 -11.28
C ASP A 242 8.17 14.02 -11.61
N ILE A 243 7.23 13.06 -11.47
CA ILE A 243 5.80 13.32 -11.67
C ILE A 243 5.29 14.41 -10.73
N LEU A 244 5.58 14.31 -9.43
CA LEU A 244 5.12 15.29 -8.45
C LEU A 244 5.74 16.66 -8.67
N SER A 245 7.00 16.74 -9.11
CA SER A 245 7.68 17.99 -9.49
C SER A 245 7.00 18.65 -10.68
N ARG A 246 6.74 17.89 -11.76
CA ARG A 246 6.06 18.39 -12.96
C ARG A 246 4.63 18.81 -12.68
N LEU A 247 3.97 18.20 -11.73
CA LEU A 247 2.64 18.57 -11.28
C LEU A 247 2.63 19.75 -10.29
N GLY A 248 3.79 20.27 -9.89
CA GLY A 248 3.89 21.41 -8.97
C GLY A 248 3.39 21.09 -7.56
N ILE A 249 3.58 19.86 -7.09
CA ILE A 249 3.13 19.46 -5.74
C ILE A 249 4.10 19.91 -4.64
N TRP A 250 5.37 20.07 -4.98
CA TRP A 250 6.39 20.51 -4.02
C TRP A 250 6.36 22.03 -3.85
N GLU A 251 5.88 22.50 -2.70
CA GLU A 251 6.03 23.90 -2.31
C GLU A 251 7.49 24.12 -1.84
N GLY A 252 8.26 24.89 -2.60
CA GLY A 252 9.67 25.17 -2.29
C GLY A 252 10.67 24.14 -2.83
N GLY A 253 10.24 23.21 -3.69
CA GLY A 253 11.10 22.18 -4.30
C GLY A 253 10.98 20.83 -3.63
N VAL A 254 11.75 19.85 -4.14
CA VAL A 254 11.76 18.48 -3.58
C VAL A 254 12.27 18.52 -2.14
N PRO A 255 11.56 17.90 -1.17
CA PRO A 255 12.02 17.83 0.22
C PRO A 255 13.44 17.27 0.35
N GLU A 256 14.25 17.85 1.23
CA GLU A 256 15.66 17.43 1.44
C GLU A 256 15.78 15.94 1.75
N SER A 257 14.86 15.40 2.57
CA SER A 257 14.82 13.96 2.90
C SER A 257 14.64 13.04 1.70
N LEU A 258 14.20 13.56 0.54
CA LEU A 258 14.01 12.82 -0.71
C LEU A 258 15.02 13.19 -1.80
N SER A 259 15.91 14.14 -1.54
CA SER A 259 16.85 14.66 -2.55
C SER A 259 17.76 13.58 -3.14
N GLY A 260 18.19 12.62 -2.33
CA GLY A 260 19.00 11.47 -2.75
C GLY A 260 18.29 10.52 -3.73
N ASP A 261 16.95 10.54 -3.77
CA ASP A 261 16.17 9.68 -4.66
C ASP A 261 15.80 10.35 -5.99
N VAL A 262 16.15 11.63 -6.19
CA VAL A 262 15.87 12.35 -7.45
C VAL A 262 16.67 11.76 -8.61
N ARG A 263 17.97 11.51 -8.37
CA ARG A 263 18.90 10.93 -9.34
C ARG A 263 19.85 9.96 -8.64
N PRO A 264 19.34 8.81 -8.16
CA PRO A 264 20.16 7.88 -7.40
C PRO A 264 21.31 7.35 -8.24
N ALA A 265 22.50 7.31 -7.64
CA ALA A 265 23.71 6.82 -8.29
C ALA A 265 23.62 5.31 -8.53
N ILE A 266 24.14 4.87 -9.65
CA ILE A 266 24.43 3.46 -9.93
C ILE A 266 25.89 3.23 -9.53
N LEU A 267 26.08 2.34 -8.56
CA LEU A 267 27.42 1.99 -8.07
C LEU A 267 27.81 0.61 -8.59
N ASN A 268 29.10 0.43 -8.92
CA ASN A 268 29.65 -0.90 -9.19
C ASN A 268 30.04 -1.61 -7.89
N ALA A 269 30.55 -2.85 -8.00
CA ALA A 269 30.97 -3.66 -6.85
C ALA A 269 32.10 -3.03 -6.00
N ARG A 270 32.84 -2.04 -6.53
CA ARG A 270 33.85 -1.27 -5.81
C ARG A 270 33.33 0.01 -5.17
N GLY A 271 32.00 0.25 -5.24
CA GLY A 271 31.39 1.50 -4.77
C GLY A 271 31.65 2.72 -5.67
N LEU A 272 32.16 2.54 -6.88
CA LEU A 272 32.39 3.65 -7.81
C LEU A 272 31.07 4.00 -8.52
N ARG A 273 30.74 5.29 -8.60
CA ARG A 273 29.62 5.77 -9.40
C ARG A 273 29.91 5.55 -10.89
N VAL A 274 29.11 4.70 -11.53
CA VAL A 274 29.22 4.36 -12.95
C VAL A 274 28.04 4.87 -13.78
N GLY A 275 27.05 5.48 -13.13
CA GLY A 275 25.88 6.07 -13.76
C GLY A 275 24.88 6.61 -12.74
N GLU A 276 23.69 6.94 -13.21
CA GLU A 276 22.58 7.39 -12.39
C GLU A 276 21.25 6.98 -13.02
N VAL A 277 20.20 6.89 -12.23
CA VAL A 277 18.82 6.72 -12.72
C VAL A 277 18.20 8.09 -12.90
N VAL A 278 17.70 8.37 -14.10
CA VAL A 278 17.03 9.63 -14.43
C VAL A 278 15.62 9.33 -14.87
N ALA A 279 14.63 9.97 -14.24
CA ALA A 279 13.26 9.97 -14.70
C ALA A 279 13.06 11.05 -15.77
N ALA A 280 12.29 10.74 -16.82
CA ALA A 280 11.92 11.67 -17.89
C ALA A 280 10.47 11.37 -18.31
N VAL A 281 9.53 11.56 -17.37
CA VAL A 281 8.13 11.21 -17.61
C VAL A 281 7.43 12.36 -18.35
N PRO A 282 6.90 12.15 -19.58
CA PRO A 282 6.08 13.15 -20.22
C PRO A 282 4.77 13.30 -19.44
N VAL A 283 4.46 14.53 -19.01
CA VAL A 283 3.19 14.87 -18.39
C VAL A 283 2.43 15.77 -19.34
N GLU A 284 1.37 15.24 -19.93
CA GLU A 284 0.51 15.95 -20.87
C GLU A 284 -0.89 16.11 -20.26
N ALA A 285 -1.47 17.33 -20.37
CA ALA A 285 -2.85 17.55 -20.03
C ALA A 285 -3.75 17.03 -21.15
N ARG A 286 -4.68 16.13 -20.86
CA ARG A 286 -5.75 15.77 -21.80
C ARG A 286 -6.92 16.75 -21.62
N ALA A 287 -7.33 17.38 -22.70
CA ALA A 287 -8.45 18.32 -22.71
C ALA A 287 -9.81 17.68 -22.36
N ASP A 288 -9.92 16.35 -22.46
CA ASP A 288 -11.18 15.60 -22.27
C ASP A 288 -11.39 15.06 -20.85
N ALA A 289 -10.58 15.49 -19.87
CA ALA A 289 -10.71 15.04 -18.48
C ALA A 289 -12.07 15.43 -17.82
N ALA A 290 -12.85 16.30 -18.45
CA ALA A 290 -14.19 16.72 -17.99
C ALA A 290 -15.31 15.78 -18.51
N LYS A 291 -15.06 14.94 -19.49
CA LYS A 291 -15.99 13.89 -19.96
C LYS A 291 -15.50 12.56 -19.42
N GLY A 292 -16.34 11.85 -18.69
CA GLY A 292 -16.01 10.53 -18.15
C GLY A 292 -15.33 9.61 -19.19
N PRO A 293 -14.68 8.52 -18.74
CA PRO A 293 -13.89 7.67 -19.63
C PRO A 293 -14.73 7.25 -20.83
N PRO A 294 -14.16 7.24 -22.07
CA PRO A 294 -14.87 6.71 -23.24
C PRO A 294 -15.30 5.27 -22.94
N GLY A 295 -16.56 4.96 -23.22
CA GLY A 295 -17.06 3.60 -23.15
C GLY A 295 -16.16 2.67 -23.96
N ASP A 296 -15.84 1.50 -23.39
CA ASP A 296 -15.00 0.48 -24.01
C ASP A 296 -15.44 0.18 -25.46
N PRO A 297 -14.57 0.27 -26.47
CA PRO A 297 -14.90 -0.09 -27.84
C PRO A 297 -14.72 -1.60 -28.09
N VAL A 298 -15.22 -2.45 -27.19
CA VAL A 298 -15.24 -3.90 -27.41
C VAL A 298 -16.66 -4.43 -27.32
N ALA A 299 -17.47 -4.03 -28.31
CA ALA A 299 -18.65 -4.78 -28.73
C ALA A 299 -18.65 -4.80 -30.25
N GLY A 300 -18.09 -5.84 -30.84
CA GLY A 300 -18.21 -6.08 -32.27
C GLY A 300 -16.99 -6.72 -32.91
N ARG A 301 -16.75 -8.00 -32.67
CA ARG A 301 -16.35 -8.97 -33.70
C ARG A 301 -16.91 -10.34 -33.28
N ALA A 302 -17.88 -10.73 -34.09
CA ALA A 302 -18.40 -12.08 -34.19
C ALA A 302 -17.32 -13.10 -34.57
#